data_21b0d91cebcd08d2d4c6e7585d6dfb56
#
_entry.id   21b0d91cebcd08d2d4c6e7585d6dfb56
#
_cell.length_a   1.000
_cell.length_b   1.000
_cell.length_c   1.000
_cell.angle_alpha   90.00
_cell.angle_beta   90.00
_cell.angle_gamma   90.00
#
_symmetry.space_group_name_H-M   'P 1'
#
loop_
_entity.id
_entity.type
_entity.pdbx_description
1 polymer ?
#
loop_
_entity_poly.entity_id
_entity_poly.type
_entity_poly.pdbx_seq_one_letter_code
_entity_poly.pdbx_strand_id
1 'polypeptide(L)'
;SKNFIMTQFIPNFKKFNNSVNRSLLYKNNESLSKEVEYQLISNWQKNKDEKSLNKLLAAYQKLVNSILRKYLSYGISQEDLFQEGMIGLVYAIDKFDVSRGFRLSTYSRWWIKAVIQNYILKNWSVVKTGSTASQKTLFFGFNKLKKQINFNSLNFMGEEELKKISNILGMKSFEIQNMESRLTMGDQSLNQKISEDDQGDLMSLLEDDSLTPDI
;
A
#
# COMPACT_ATOMS: atom_id res chain seq x y z
N SER A 1 14.31 0.21 11.28
CA SER A 1 13.36 -0.32 12.30
C SER A 1 12.35 -1.35 11.80
N LYS A 2 12.07 -1.45 10.47
CA LYS A 2 11.07 -2.39 9.91
C LYS A 2 11.56 -3.84 9.96
N ASN A 3 12.85 -4.07 9.76
CA ASN A 3 13.47 -5.40 9.91
C ASN A 3 13.43 -5.93 11.36
N PHE A 4 13.31 -5.04 12.35
CA PHE A 4 13.26 -5.42 13.76
C PHE A 4 11.94 -6.09 14.13
N ILE A 5 10.81 -5.58 13.62
CA ILE A 5 9.48 -6.17 13.88
C ILE A 5 9.37 -7.55 13.21
N MET A 6 9.93 -7.69 11.98
CA MET A 6 9.93 -8.96 11.25
C MET A 6 10.82 -10.02 11.89
N THR A 7 12.00 -9.66 12.38
CA THR A 7 12.91 -10.59 13.07
C THR A 7 12.35 -11.04 14.42
N GLN A 8 11.47 -10.27 15.03
CA GLN A 8 10.82 -10.64 16.28
C GLN A 8 9.71 -11.69 16.09
N PHE A 9 9.04 -11.71 14.91
CA PHE A 9 7.97 -12.66 14.58
C PHE A 9 8.43 -13.83 13.72
N ILE A 10 9.51 -13.68 12.94
CA ILE A 10 10.08 -14.73 12.08
C ILE A 10 11.62 -14.64 12.15
N PRO A 11 12.26 -15.39 13.07
CA PRO A 11 13.71 -15.32 13.29
C PRO A 11 14.57 -15.60 12.03
N ASN A 12 14.03 -16.31 11.04
CA ASN A 12 14.70 -16.66 9.79
C ASN A 12 14.12 -15.97 8.53
N PHE A 13 13.46 -14.82 8.68
CA PHE A 13 12.83 -14.12 7.54
C PHE A 13 13.81 -13.81 6.39
N LYS A 14 15.07 -13.46 6.70
CA LYS A 14 16.12 -13.31 5.68
C LYS A 14 16.41 -14.60 4.90
N LYS A 15 16.38 -15.76 5.59
CA LYS A 15 16.55 -17.08 4.96
C LYS A 15 15.34 -17.45 4.09
N PHE A 16 14.13 -17.09 4.56
CA PHE A 16 12.89 -17.25 3.80
C PHE A 16 12.92 -16.43 2.50
N ASN A 17 13.35 -15.18 2.55
CA ASN A 17 13.45 -14.30 1.38
C ASN A 17 14.47 -14.80 0.35
N ASN A 18 15.57 -15.39 0.78
CA ASN A 18 16.60 -15.96 -0.10
C ASN A 18 16.22 -17.35 -0.67
N SER A 19 15.38 -18.12 0.03
CA SER A 19 14.94 -19.45 -0.43
C SER A 19 13.70 -19.39 -1.34
N VAL A 20 13.01 -18.26 -1.37
CA VAL A 20 11.88 -18.01 -2.26
C VAL A 20 12.40 -17.61 -3.64
N ASN A 21 13.08 -18.58 -4.29
CA ASN A 21 13.47 -18.45 -5.69
C ASN A 21 12.19 -18.30 -6.53
N ARG A 22 12.11 -17.26 -7.38
CA ARG A 22 10.94 -16.94 -8.24
C ARG A 22 10.35 -18.14 -8.99
N SER A 23 11.16 -19.14 -9.29
CA SER A 23 10.75 -20.35 -10.02
C SER A 23 9.98 -21.36 -9.17
N LEU A 24 10.18 -21.38 -7.85
CA LEU A 24 9.49 -22.28 -6.92
C LEU A 24 8.12 -21.74 -6.47
N LEU A 25 7.87 -20.45 -6.61
CA LEU A 25 6.65 -19.76 -6.20
C LEU A 25 5.40 -20.19 -6.98
N TYR A 26 5.55 -20.83 -8.14
CA TYR A 26 4.43 -21.16 -9.02
C TYR A 26 4.13 -22.67 -9.15
N LYS A 27 4.97 -23.54 -8.58
CA LYS A 27 4.93 -24.98 -8.93
C LYS A 27 4.02 -25.86 -8.05
N ASN A 28 3.70 -25.47 -6.82
CA ASN A 28 2.86 -26.27 -5.92
C ASN A 28 1.71 -25.46 -5.34
N ASN A 29 0.64 -25.33 -6.14
CA ASN A 29 -0.57 -24.63 -5.74
C ASN A 29 -1.74 -25.63 -5.58
N GLU A 30 -1.60 -26.57 -4.70
CA GLU A 30 -2.75 -27.29 -4.19
C GLU A 30 -3.53 -26.39 -3.24
N SER A 31 -4.81 -26.18 -3.54
CA SER A 31 -5.71 -25.49 -2.63
C SER A 31 -5.81 -26.32 -1.35
N LEU A 32 -5.35 -25.77 -0.23
CA LEU A 32 -5.46 -26.44 1.06
C LEU A 32 -6.93 -26.74 1.39
N SER A 33 -7.21 -27.97 1.85
CA SER A 33 -8.51 -28.28 2.43
C SER A 33 -8.71 -27.47 3.70
N LYS A 34 -9.96 -27.27 4.11
CA LYS A 34 -10.31 -26.46 5.29
C LYS A 34 -9.72 -27.05 6.57
N GLU A 35 -9.71 -28.38 6.68
CA GLU A 35 -9.20 -29.11 7.84
C GLU A 35 -7.68 -28.94 7.97
N VAL A 36 -6.95 -29.12 6.88
CA VAL A 36 -5.48 -28.92 6.86
C VAL A 36 -5.11 -27.47 7.16
N GLU A 37 -5.86 -26.52 6.60
CA GLU A 37 -5.69 -25.09 6.89
C GLU A 37 -5.80 -24.81 8.39
N TYR A 38 -6.85 -25.33 9.04
CA TYR A 38 -7.09 -25.14 10.47
C TYR A 38 -6.02 -25.80 11.34
N GLN A 39 -5.55 -27.00 10.97
CA GLN A 39 -4.47 -27.68 11.67
C GLN A 39 -3.17 -26.87 11.60
N LEU A 40 -2.80 -26.38 10.41
CA LEU A 40 -1.59 -25.58 10.23
C LEU A 40 -1.66 -24.26 11.02
N ILE A 41 -2.82 -23.59 11.03
CA ILE A 41 -3.02 -22.37 11.81
C ILE A 41 -2.89 -22.65 13.31
N SER A 42 -3.53 -23.70 13.81
CA SER A 42 -3.47 -24.09 15.22
C SER A 42 -2.05 -24.45 15.65
N ASN A 43 -1.29 -25.15 14.81
CA ASN A 43 0.11 -25.49 15.05
C ASN A 43 0.98 -24.22 15.14
N TRP A 44 0.77 -23.25 14.26
CA TRP A 44 1.47 -21.97 14.33
C TRP A 44 1.09 -21.17 15.60
N GLN A 45 -0.20 -21.05 15.88
CA GLN A 45 -0.65 -20.23 17.02
C GLN A 45 -0.21 -20.81 18.37
N LYS A 46 -0.24 -22.13 18.54
CA LYS A 46 0.14 -22.81 19.80
C LYS A 46 1.63 -23.01 19.95
N ASN A 47 2.29 -23.53 18.93
CA ASN A 47 3.66 -24.03 18.99
C ASN A 47 4.67 -23.10 18.27
N LYS A 48 4.21 -22.07 17.57
CA LYS A 48 5.02 -21.23 16.68
C LYS A 48 5.83 -22.03 15.66
N ASP A 49 5.21 -23.11 15.12
CA ASP A 49 5.86 -23.98 14.14
C ASP A 49 6.07 -23.27 12.81
N GLU A 50 7.32 -22.90 12.51
CA GLU A 50 7.71 -22.21 11.28
C GLU A 50 7.39 -23.01 10.01
N LYS A 51 7.41 -24.37 10.07
CA LYS A 51 7.10 -25.20 8.92
C LYS A 51 5.63 -25.08 8.52
N SER A 52 4.74 -25.05 9.51
CA SER A 52 3.30 -24.84 9.30
C SER A 52 3.02 -23.45 8.74
N LEU A 53 3.69 -22.41 9.27
CA LEU A 53 3.58 -21.05 8.75
C LEU A 53 4.05 -20.98 7.29
N ASN A 54 5.21 -21.54 6.97
CA ASN A 54 5.77 -21.50 5.61
C ASN A 54 4.85 -22.19 4.58
N LYS A 55 4.20 -23.29 4.95
CA LYS A 55 3.19 -23.96 4.11
C LYS A 55 1.98 -23.06 3.85
N LEU A 56 1.47 -22.39 4.89
CA LEU A 56 0.38 -21.42 4.74
C LEU A 56 0.78 -20.25 3.84
N LEU A 57 1.96 -19.66 4.08
CA LEU A 57 2.46 -18.54 3.28
C LEU A 57 2.60 -18.93 1.81
N ALA A 58 3.17 -20.12 1.51
CA ALA A 58 3.30 -20.62 0.15
C ALA A 58 1.94 -20.80 -0.54
N ALA A 59 0.95 -21.37 0.14
CA ALA A 59 -0.39 -21.61 -0.40
C ALA A 59 -1.13 -20.30 -0.73
N TYR A 60 -0.91 -19.24 0.07
CA TYR A 60 -1.64 -17.97 -0.05
C TYR A 60 -0.92 -16.90 -0.87
N GLN A 61 0.27 -17.14 -1.41
CA GLN A 61 1.01 -16.20 -2.27
C GLN A 61 0.19 -15.71 -3.47
N LYS A 62 -0.57 -16.60 -4.12
CA LYS A 62 -1.45 -16.22 -5.24
C LYS A 62 -2.50 -15.20 -4.82
N LEU A 63 -3.06 -15.35 -3.62
CA LEU A 63 -4.02 -14.39 -3.07
C LEU A 63 -3.36 -13.02 -2.88
N VAL A 64 -2.18 -12.97 -2.27
CA VAL A 64 -1.41 -11.73 -2.08
C VAL A 64 -1.15 -11.07 -3.44
N ASN A 65 -0.64 -11.84 -4.43
CA ASN A 65 -0.38 -11.33 -5.78
C ASN A 65 -1.64 -10.80 -6.47
N SER A 66 -2.78 -11.48 -6.29
CA SER A 66 -4.05 -11.02 -6.87
C SER A 66 -4.53 -9.68 -6.31
N ILE A 67 -4.24 -9.45 -5.02
CA ILE A 67 -4.61 -8.20 -4.34
C ILE A 67 -3.66 -7.08 -4.74
N LEU A 68 -2.34 -7.33 -4.73
CA LEU A 68 -1.34 -6.30 -5.02
C LEU A 68 -1.42 -5.75 -6.45
N ARG A 69 -1.85 -6.58 -7.44
CA ARG A 69 -2.01 -6.13 -8.84
C ARG A 69 -2.87 -4.87 -8.99
N LYS A 70 -3.82 -4.66 -8.08
CA LYS A 70 -4.69 -3.47 -8.07
C LYS A 70 -3.97 -2.19 -7.65
N TYR A 71 -2.77 -2.33 -7.07
CA TYR A 71 -2.00 -1.24 -6.49
C TYR A 71 -0.68 -0.96 -7.23
N LEU A 72 -0.40 -1.67 -8.32
CA LEU A 72 0.83 -1.46 -9.10
C LEU A 72 0.92 -0.07 -9.76
N SER A 73 -0.23 0.55 -10.01
CA SER A 73 -0.31 1.88 -10.64
C SER A 73 0.20 3.03 -9.77
N TYR A 74 0.51 2.78 -8.49
CA TYR A 74 1.01 3.82 -7.58
C TYR A 74 2.53 4.02 -7.63
N GLY A 75 3.25 3.39 -8.57
CA GLY A 75 4.69 3.61 -8.77
C GLY A 75 5.60 2.99 -7.71
N ILE A 76 5.08 2.13 -6.85
CA ILE A 76 5.86 1.43 -5.81
C ILE A 76 6.29 0.05 -6.35
N SER A 77 7.51 -0.39 -5.97
CA SER A 77 8.05 -1.68 -6.35
C SER A 77 7.07 -2.82 -6.04
N GLN A 78 6.83 -3.69 -7.03
CA GLN A 78 6.00 -4.88 -6.86
C GLN A 78 6.52 -5.78 -5.75
N GLU A 79 7.85 -5.86 -5.60
CA GLU A 79 8.50 -6.70 -4.59
C GLU A 79 8.22 -6.19 -3.19
N ASP A 80 8.28 -4.87 -2.97
CA ASP A 80 7.96 -4.25 -1.69
C ASP A 80 6.49 -4.45 -1.33
N LEU A 81 5.59 -4.22 -2.28
CA LEU A 81 4.15 -4.45 -2.07
C LEU A 81 3.85 -5.92 -1.76
N PHE A 82 4.56 -6.86 -2.39
CA PHE A 82 4.42 -8.28 -2.11
C PHE A 82 4.87 -8.61 -0.69
N GLN A 83 6.02 -8.12 -0.26
CA GLN A 83 6.53 -8.34 1.10
C GLN A 83 5.58 -7.77 2.16
N GLU A 84 5.09 -6.56 1.96
CA GLU A 84 4.11 -5.95 2.87
C GLU A 84 2.78 -6.73 2.88
N GLY A 85 2.36 -7.25 1.72
CA GLY A 85 1.20 -8.15 1.63
C GLY A 85 1.40 -9.45 2.40
N MET A 86 2.60 -10.03 2.36
CA MET A 86 2.96 -11.22 3.14
C MET A 86 2.97 -10.93 4.64
N ILE A 87 3.43 -9.73 5.07
CA ILE A 87 3.31 -9.28 6.47
C ILE A 87 1.83 -9.25 6.88
N GLY A 88 0.97 -8.67 6.05
CA GLY A 88 -0.47 -8.65 6.29
C GLY A 88 -1.07 -10.04 6.44
N LEU A 89 -0.60 -11.00 5.65
CA LEU A 89 -1.01 -12.41 5.75
C LEU A 89 -0.58 -13.04 7.09
N VAL A 90 0.65 -12.79 7.55
CA VAL A 90 1.14 -13.28 8.85
C VAL A 90 0.30 -12.72 10.00
N TYR A 91 -0.02 -11.43 9.99
CA TYR A 91 -0.93 -10.83 10.98
C TYR A 91 -2.31 -11.48 10.96
N ALA A 92 -2.82 -11.79 9.76
CA ALA A 92 -4.10 -12.47 9.64
C ALA A 92 -4.05 -13.87 10.24
N ILE A 93 -3.00 -14.66 9.98
CA ILE A 93 -2.84 -16.03 10.52
C ILE A 93 -2.75 -15.99 12.05
N ASP A 94 -2.00 -15.04 12.60
CA ASP A 94 -1.82 -14.94 14.05
C ASP A 94 -3.12 -14.58 14.79
N LYS A 95 -3.97 -13.75 14.19
CA LYS A 95 -5.24 -13.30 14.78
C LYS A 95 -6.47 -14.07 14.29
N PHE A 96 -6.29 -15.10 13.47
CA PHE A 96 -7.40 -15.87 12.94
C PHE A 96 -8.03 -16.76 14.00
N ASP A 97 -9.35 -16.70 14.09
CA ASP A 97 -10.14 -17.54 14.99
C ASP A 97 -10.76 -18.72 14.22
N VAL A 98 -10.21 -19.92 14.45
CA VAL A 98 -10.63 -21.15 13.80
C VAL A 98 -12.07 -21.55 14.17
N SER A 99 -12.54 -21.15 15.38
CA SER A 99 -13.88 -21.53 15.90
C SER A 99 -15.02 -20.93 15.09
N ARG A 100 -14.76 -19.81 14.40
CA ARG A 100 -15.79 -19.10 13.60
C ARG A 100 -16.16 -19.81 12.30
N GLY A 101 -15.45 -20.84 11.89
CA GLY A 101 -15.77 -21.64 10.71
C GLY A 101 -15.55 -20.99 9.35
N PHE A 102 -15.00 -19.77 9.29
CA PHE A 102 -14.68 -19.07 8.03
C PHE A 102 -13.35 -19.56 7.43
N ARG A 103 -13.14 -19.29 6.13
CA ARG A 103 -11.86 -19.55 5.47
C ARG A 103 -10.87 -18.42 5.76
N LEU A 104 -9.59 -18.78 5.93
CA LEU A 104 -8.50 -17.80 6.11
C LEU A 104 -8.43 -16.82 4.95
N SER A 105 -8.69 -17.25 3.71
CA SER A 105 -8.68 -16.41 2.51
C SER A 105 -9.61 -15.20 2.61
N THR A 106 -10.78 -15.35 3.23
CA THR A 106 -11.75 -14.27 3.42
C THR A 106 -11.26 -13.26 4.45
N TYR A 107 -10.75 -13.74 5.56
CA TYR A 107 -10.25 -12.92 6.66
C TYR A 107 -8.93 -12.21 6.29
N SER A 108 -7.97 -12.93 5.71
CA SER A 108 -6.65 -12.39 5.37
C SER A 108 -6.71 -11.29 4.32
N ARG A 109 -7.71 -11.32 3.43
CA ARG A 109 -7.88 -10.29 2.38
C ARG A 109 -7.97 -8.88 2.95
N TRP A 110 -8.61 -8.70 4.10
CA TRP A 110 -8.72 -7.41 4.77
C TRP A 110 -7.38 -6.95 5.32
N TRP A 111 -6.65 -7.83 5.97
CA TRP A 111 -5.33 -7.54 6.53
C TRP A 111 -4.31 -7.20 5.43
N ILE A 112 -4.23 -8.03 4.40
CA ILE A 112 -3.34 -7.81 3.26
C ILE A 112 -3.61 -6.44 2.62
N LYS A 113 -4.89 -6.14 2.34
CA LYS A 113 -5.29 -4.85 1.77
C LYS A 113 -4.91 -3.68 2.68
N ALA A 114 -5.18 -3.78 3.98
CA ALA A 114 -4.90 -2.71 4.94
C ALA A 114 -3.39 -2.41 5.02
N VAL A 115 -2.55 -3.45 5.07
CA VAL A 115 -1.09 -3.28 5.17
C VAL A 115 -0.53 -2.69 3.88
N ILE A 116 -0.94 -3.20 2.70
CA ILE A 116 -0.52 -2.67 1.40
C ILE A 116 -0.92 -1.19 1.27
N GLN A 117 -2.17 -0.84 1.57
CA GLN A 117 -2.64 0.55 1.49
C GLN A 117 -1.89 1.47 2.45
N ASN A 118 -1.63 1.02 3.67
CA ASN A 118 -0.85 1.80 4.63
C ASN A 118 0.60 2.00 4.18
N TYR A 119 1.20 1.00 3.56
CA TYR A 119 2.54 1.09 2.99
C TYR A 119 2.59 2.11 1.84
N ILE A 120 1.62 2.06 0.92
CA ILE A 120 1.51 3.02 -0.18
C ILE A 120 1.43 4.45 0.35
N LEU A 121 0.50 4.75 1.25
CA LEU A 121 0.34 6.09 1.81
C LEU A 121 1.59 6.63 2.52
N LYS A 122 2.45 5.74 3.02
CA LYS A 122 3.70 6.14 3.70
C LYS A 122 4.87 6.38 2.74
N ASN A 123 4.86 5.74 1.58
CA ASN A 123 6.02 5.71 0.69
C ASN A 123 5.73 6.27 -0.71
N TRP A 124 4.47 6.68 -0.99
CA TRP A 124 4.09 7.22 -2.28
C TRP A 124 4.68 8.62 -2.51
N SER A 125 4.75 9.46 -1.49
CA SER A 125 5.27 10.83 -1.55
C SER A 125 6.11 11.14 -0.32
N VAL A 126 7.06 12.05 -0.45
CA VAL A 126 7.88 12.58 0.65
C VAL A 126 7.00 13.29 1.67
N VAL A 127 6.00 14.04 1.19
CA VAL A 127 5.01 14.72 2.03
C VAL A 127 3.92 13.74 2.42
N LYS A 128 3.75 13.48 3.71
CA LYS A 128 2.73 12.56 4.22
C LYS A 128 1.33 13.04 3.87
N THR A 129 0.59 12.19 3.16
CA THR A 129 -0.80 12.43 2.77
C THR A 129 -1.70 11.32 3.33
N GLY A 130 -3.00 11.59 3.44
CA GLY A 130 -3.97 10.55 3.79
C GLY A 130 -3.97 10.14 5.26
N SER A 131 -3.89 11.09 6.19
CA SER A 131 -3.98 10.83 7.63
C SER A 131 -5.39 10.44 8.08
N THR A 132 -6.44 11.02 7.48
CA THR A 132 -7.85 10.74 7.84
C THR A 132 -8.46 9.61 6.99
N ALA A 133 -9.54 9.00 7.48
CA ALA A 133 -10.27 7.96 6.75
C ALA A 133 -10.82 8.47 5.41
N SER A 134 -11.34 9.70 5.38
CA SER A 134 -11.87 10.33 4.17
C SER A 134 -10.79 10.57 3.13
N GLN A 135 -9.61 11.07 3.55
CA GLN A 135 -8.46 11.26 2.66
C GLN A 135 -7.95 9.93 2.07
N LYS A 136 -7.92 8.85 2.86
CA LYS A 136 -7.59 7.51 2.35
C LYS A 136 -8.60 7.04 1.31
N THR A 137 -9.88 7.24 1.58
CA THR A 137 -10.95 6.88 0.64
C THR A 137 -10.82 7.67 -0.66
N LEU A 138 -10.55 8.97 -0.57
CA LEU A 138 -10.31 9.83 -1.72
C LEU A 138 -9.08 9.36 -2.50
N PHE A 139 -7.94 9.15 -1.85
CA PHE A 139 -6.68 8.73 -2.49
C PHE A 139 -6.85 7.45 -3.33
N PHE A 140 -7.40 6.38 -2.72
CA PHE A 140 -7.58 5.11 -3.41
C PHE A 140 -8.81 5.06 -4.33
N GLY A 141 -9.79 5.92 -4.08
CA GLY A 141 -11.04 5.99 -4.85
C GLY A 141 -11.05 7.05 -5.94
N PHE A 142 -10.04 7.91 -6.03
CA PHE A 142 -10.06 9.12 -6.87
C PHE A 142 -10.40 8.83 -8.33
N ASN A 143 -9.73 7.87 -8.96
CA ASN A 143 -10.01 7.48 -10.34
C ASN A 143 -11.41 6.89 -10.55
N LYS A 144 -11.93 6.17 -9.54
CA LYS A 144 -13.30 5.66 -9.57
C LYS A 144 -14.32 6.79 -9.42
N LEU A 145 -14.04 7.75 -8.54
CA LEU A 145 -14.89 8.92 -8.34
C LEU A 145 -14.93 9.80 -9.59
N LYS A 146 -13.79 10.06 -10.24
CA LYS A 146 -13.76 10.76 -11.53
C LYS A 146 -14.65 10.09 -12.58
N LYS A 147 -14.60 8.77 -12.71
CA LYS A 147 -15.47 8.01 -13.62
C LYS A 147 -16.94 8.10 -13.22
N GLN A 148 -17.27 8.07 -11.95
CA GLN A 148 -18.64 8.13 -11.44
C GLN A 148 -19.33 9.46 -11.73
N ILE A 149 -18.57 10.57 -11.72
CA ILE A 149 -19.07 11.90 -12.08
C ILE A 149 -18.95 12.21 -13.59
N ASN A 150 -18.58 11.19 -14.40
CA ASN A 150 -18.34 11.31 -15.85
C ASN A 150 -17.26 12.34 -16.22
N PHE A 151 -16.30 12.55 -15.32
CA PHE A 151 -15.19 13.45 -15.55
C PHE A 151 -14.03 12.73 -16.23
N ASN A 152 -13.87 12.95 -17.52
CA ASN A 152 -12.82 12.34 -18.36
C ASN A 152 -11.77 13.35 -18.85
N SER A 153 -11.80 14.58 -18.35
CA SER A 153 -10.84 15.60 -18.75
C SER A 153 -9.45 15.33 -18.13
N LEU A 154 -8.40 15.69 -18.87
CA LEU A 154 -7.01 15.73 -18.40
C LEU A 154 -6.75 16.99 -17.52
N ASN A 155 -7.67 17.93 -17.52
CA ASN A 155 -7.59 19.16 -16.73
C ASN A 155 -8.04 18.92 -15.29
N PHE A 156 -7.79 19.91 -14.43
CA PHE A 156 -8.31 19.92 -13.05
C PHE A 156 -9.83 19.99 -13.02
N MET A 157 -10.42 19.40 -11.98
CA MET A 157 -11.87 19.43 -11.78
C MET A 157 -12.36 20.86 -11.52
N GLY A 158 -13.51 21.20 -12.11
CA GLY A 158 -14.20 22.45 -11.86
C GLY A 158 -14.95 22.46 -10.52
N GLU A 159 -15.53 23.60 -10.16
CA GLU A 159 -16.26 23.73 -8.88
C GLU A 159 -17.46 22.81 -8.77
N GLU A 160 -18.16 22.50 -9.86
CA GLU A 160 -19.32 21.60 -9.83
C GLU A 160 -18.93 20.17 -9.51
N GLU A 161 -17.83 19.66 -10.12
CA GLU A 161 -17.30 18.32 -9.88
C GLU A 161 -16.77 18.20 -8.45
N LEU A 162 -16.05 19.21 -7.97
CA LEU A 162 -15.56 19.28 -6.59
C LEU A 162 -16.73 19.26 -5.59
N LYS A 163 -17.81 19.98 -5.85
CA LYS A 163 -19.03 19.95 -5.01
C LYS A 163 -19.69 18.58 -5.00
N LYS A 164 -19.76 17.88 -6.15
CA LYS A 164 -20.32 16.50 -6.22
C LYS A 164 -19.51 15.53 -5.36
N ILE A 165 -18.18 15.57 -5.45
CA ILE A 165 -17.30 14.70 -4.63
C ILE A 165 -17.37 15.10 -3.16
N SER A 166 -17.41 16.41 -2.86
CA SER A 166 -17.57 16.93 -1.50
C SER A 166 -18.82 16.37 -0.81
N ASN A 167 -19.95 16.34 -1.52
CA ASN A 167 -21.19 15.78 -1.01
C ASN A 167 -21.11 14.26 -0.79
N ILE A 168 -20.40 13.52 -1.66
CA ILE A 168 -20.24 12.07 -1.53
C ILE A 168 -19.36 11.69 -0.34
N LEU A 169 -18.26 12.42 -0.13
CA LEU A 169 -17.25 12.07 0.88
C LEU A 169 -17.38 12.85 2.19
N GLY A 170 -18.19 13.92 2.22
CA GLY A 170 -18.29 14.81 3.39
C GLY A 170 -17.00 15.60 3.66
N MET A 171 -16.21 15.88 2.61
CA MET A 171 -14.94 16.63 2.69
C MET A 171 -15.10 18.04 2.12
N LYS A 172 -14.26 18.98 2.56
CA LYS A 172 -14.21 20.33 1.99
C LYS A 172 -13.65 20.29 0.56
N SER A 173 -14.21 21.09 -0.35
CA SER A 173 -13.77 21.17 -1.75
C SER A 173 -12.27 21.48 -1.88
N PHE A 174 -11.73 22.34 -1.02
CA PHE A 174 -10.30 22.63 -0.95
C PHE A 174 -9.40 21.41 -0.67
N GLU A 175 -9.83 20.51 0.22
CA GLU A 175 -9.06 19.29 0.52
C GLU A 175 -9.04 18.33 -0.67
N ILE A 176 -10.15 18.28 -1.42
CA ILE A 176 -10.27 17.47 -2.64
C ILE A 176 -9.36 18.03 -3.73
N GLN A 177 -9.37 19.34 -3.92
CA GLN A 177 -8.52 20.04 -4.89
C GLN A 177 -7.03 19.86 -4.59
N ASN A 178 -6.64 19.99 -3.32
CA ASN A 178 -5.26 19.73 -2.90
C ASN A 178 -4.84 18.28 -3.16
N MET A 179 -5.73 17.30 -2.92
CA MET A 179 -5.44 15.92 -3.22
C MET A 179 -5.33 15.66 -4.73
N GLU A 180 -6.20 16.30 -5.52
CA GLU A 180 -6.13 16.24 -6.99
C GLU A 180 -4.79 16.76 -7.51
N SER A 181 -4.36 17.93 -7.06
CA SER A 181 -3.08 18.54 -7.46
C SER A 181 -1.91 17.58 -7.14
N ARG A 182 -1.89 17.01 -5.94
CA ARG A 182 -0.84 16.06 -5.54
C ARG A 182 -0.84 14.77 -6.35
N LEU A 183 -2.02 14.21 -6.66
CA LEU A 183 -2.13 13.00 -7.46
C LEU A 183 -1.77 13.21 -8.93
N THR A 184 -1.95 14.44 -9.44
CA THR A 184 -1.69 14.79 -10.85
C THR A 184 -0.26 15.24 -11.07
N MET A 185 0.28 16.08 -10.21
CA MET A 185 1.63 16.66 -10.38
C MET A 185 2.73 15.77 -9.78
N GLY A 186 2.42 15.03 -8.69
CA GLY A 186 3.43 14.27 -7.95
C GLY A 186 4.48 15.17 -7.27
N ASP A 187 5.55 14.53 -6.78
CA ASP A 187 6.70 15.23 -6.20
C ASP A 187 7.66 15.63 -7.33
N GLN A 188 8.10 16.89 -7.36
CA GLN A 188 9.08 17.40 -8.31
C GLN A 188 10.47 17.48 -7.66
N SER A 189 11.51 17.22 -8.44
CA SER A 189 12.89 17.35 -7.98
C SER A 189 13.31 18.81 -8.05
N LEU A 190 13.82 19.35 -6.95
CA LEU A 190 14.38 20.71 -6.90
C LEU A 190 15.65 20.85 -7.76
N ASN A 191 16.33 19.74 -8.06
CA ASN A 191 17.50 19.73 -8.95
C ASN A 191 17.11 19.65 -10.44
N GLN A 192 15.82 19.74 -10.76
CA GLN A 192 15.37 19.77 -12.15
C GLN A 192 15.77 21.09 -12.78
N LYS A 193 16.41 21.05 -13.95
CA LYS A 193 16.75 22.24 -14.74
C LYS A 193 15.49 22.95 -15.25
N ILE A 194 15.50 24.26 -15.23
CA ILE A 194 14.36 25.10 -15.63
C ILE A 194 14.20 25.07 -17.15
N SER A 195 15.32 25.12 -17.89
CA SER A 195 15.36 24.95 -19.35
C SER A 195 16.65 24.26 -19.79
N GLU A 196 16.69 23.75 -21.03
CA GLU A 196 17.89 23.09 -21.58
C GLU A 196 19.08 24.08 -21.75
N ASP A 197 18.78 25.37 -21.95
CA ASP A 197 19.79 26.44 -22.19
C ASP A 197 20.19 27.16 -20.90
N ASP A 198 19.44 27.02 -19.81
CA ASP A 198 19.70 27.69 -18.55
C ASP A 198 20.41 26.75 -17.56
N GLN A 199 21.47 27.24 -16.90
CA GLN A 199 22.19 26.50 -15.86
C GLN A 199 21.48 26.55 -14.50
N GLY A 200 20.30 27.20 -14.39
CA GLY A 200 19.54 27.33 -13.16
C GLY A 200 18.70 26.10 -12.84
N ASP A 201 18.74 25.66 -11.58
CA ASP A 201 17.88 24.62 -11.03
C ASP A 201 16.64 25.24 -10.37
N LEU A 202 15.53 24.46 -10.23
CA LEU A 202 14.33 24.90 -9.49
C LEU A 202 14.67 25.32 -8.05
N MET A 203 15.73 24.78 -7.48
CA MET A 203 16.22 25.15 -6.15
C MET A 203 16.67 26.61 -6.08
N SER A 204 17.24 27.18 -7.17
CA SER A 204 17.69 28.56 -7.22
C SER A 204 16.58 29.61 -7.27
N LEU A 205 15.33 29.17 -7.56
CA LEU A 205 14.14 30.01 -7.55
C LEU A 205 13.46 30.09 -6.18
N LEU A 206 13.90 29.29 -5.21
CA LEU A 206 13.33 29.34 -3.86
C LEU A 206 13.89 30.56 -3.13
N GLU A 207 13.00 31.43 -2.68
CA GLU A 207 13.34 32.55 -1.82
C GLU A 207 13.64 32.04 -0.40
N ASP A 208 14.66 32.62 0.23
CA ASP A 208 14.97 32.38 1.64
C ASP A 208 14.20 33.40 2.49
N ASP A 209 13.22 32.90 3.26
CA ASP A 209 12.40 33.72 4.17
C ASP A 209 13.14 34.05 5.49
N SER A 210 14.42 33.70 5.63
CA SER A 210 15.20 34.02 6.82
C SER A 210 15.45 35.55 6.86
N LEU A 211 15.27 36.12 8.06
CA LEU A 211 15.61 37.52 8.31
C LEU A 211 17.09 37.77 7.99
N THR A 212 17.36 38.76 7.09
CA THR A 212 18.74 39.16 6.83
C THR A 212 19.36 39.77 8.10
N PRO A 213 20.69 39.62 8.33
CA PRO A 213 21.34 40.11 9.55
C PRO A 213 21.28 41.64 9.75
N ASP A 214 20.84 42.36 8.74
CA ASP A 214 20.83 43.85 8.71
C ASP A 214 19.47 44.47 9.09
N ILE A 215 18.55 43.71 9.74
CA ILE A 215 17.27 44.25 10.26
C ILE A 215 17.18 44.03 11.75
#